data_7387130f00a037040ed48b9afb44609a
#
_entry.id   7387130f00a037040ed48b9afb44609a
#
_cell.length_a   1.000
_cell.length_b   1.000
_cell.length_c   1.000
_cell.angle_alpha   90.00
_cell.angle_beta   90.00
_cell.angle_gamma   90.00
#
_symmetry.space_group_name_H-M   'P 1'
#
loop_
_entity.id
_entity.type
_entity.pdbx_description
1 polymer ?
#
loop_
_entity_poly.entity_id
_entity_poly.type
_entity_poly.pdbx_seq_one_letter_code
_entity_poly.pdbx_strand_id
1 'polypeptide(L)'
;MIDLAALWWWKEYQLDHSQDEIIIAAASIYEMDPALIKAVIWRESRFNPNARGVAGELGLMQIRDVAANEWAKSAGITNFHHENLINAKSNVLAGTWYLKKAISRHQHTDDPVVYGLAEYNAGRSNVLKWNSEDAATNSASFIEAIEFPTTKNYIISIKKRREKYRDFK
;
A
#
# COMPACT_ATOMS: atom_id res chain seq x y z
N MET A 1 -1.49 -12.84 38.19
CA MET A 1 -0.81 -11.73 37.48
C MET A 1 -1.20 -11.83 36.00
N ILE A 2 -1.70 -10.76 35.41
CA ILE A 2 -1.99 -10.72 33.97
C ILE A 2 -0.64 -10.63 33.24
N ASP A 3 -0.41 -11.53 32.31
CA ASP A 3 0.81 -11.50 31.47
C ASP A 3 0.69 -10.34 30.46
N LEU A 4 1.45 -9.29 30.71
CA LEU A 4 1.47 -8.09 29.84
C LEU A 4 1.96 -8.41 28.41
N ALA A 5 2.84 -9.41 28.25
CA ALA A 5 3.29 -9.84 26.94
C ALA A 5 2.16 -10.54 26.16
N ALA A 6 1.36 -11.37 26.83
CA ALA A 6 0.18 -12.01 26.22
C ALA A 6 -0.89 -10.99 25.83
N LEU A 7 -1.12 -9.98 26.65
CA LEU A 7 -2.06 -8.88 26.32
C LEU A 7 -1.57 -8.04 25.13
N TRP A 8 -0.29 -7.72 25.10
CA TRP A 8 0.31 -7.01 23.97
C TRP A 8 0.22 -7.83 22.69
N TRP A 9 0.57 -9.12 22.73
CA TRP A 9 0.47 -10.03 21.60
C TRP A 9 -0.97 -10.17 21.09
N TRP A 10 -1.95 -10.27 22.01
CA TRP A 10 -3.37 -10.33 21.68
C TRP A 10 -3.85 -9.06 20.98
N LYS A 11 -3.43 -7.88 21.46
CA LYS A 11 -3.76 -6.59 20.83
C LYS A 11 -3.20 -6.48 19.42
N GLU A 12 -1.94 -6.84 19.23
CA GLU A 12 -1.31 -6.87 17.90
C GLU A 12 -2.03 -7.85 16.96
N TYR A 13 -2.39 -9.02 17.45
CA TYR A 13 -3.16 -10.00 16.68
C TYR A 13 -4.52 -9.44 16.24
N GLN A 14 -5.28 -8.83 17.14
CA GLN A 14 -6.57 -8.22 16.83
C GLN A 14 -6.44 -7.10 15.79
N LEU A 15 -5.43 -6.25 15.90
CA LEU A 15 -5.16 -5.19 14.92
C LEU A 15 -4.80 -5.79 13.55
N ASP A 16 -3.94 -6.79 13.50
CA ASP A 16 -3.53 -7.46 12.27
C ASP A 16 -4.72 -8.08 11.50
N HIS A 17 -5.79 -8.46 12.20
CA HIS A 17 -6.97 -9.10 11.62
C HIS A 17 -8.20 -8.18 11.51
N SER A 18 -8.10 -6.94 12.00
CA SER A 18 -9.25 -6.01 12.11
C SER A 18 -9.86 -5.59 10.77
N GLN A 19 -9.13 -5.74 9.65
CA GLN A 19 -9.54 -5.27 8.33
C GLN A 19 -9.60 -6.41 7.28
N ASP A 20 -9.50 -7.65 7.70
CA ASP A 20 -9.33 -8.80 6.80
C ASP A 20 -10.45 -8.92 5.76
N GLU A 21 -11.72 -8.78 6.15
CA GLU A 21 -12.86 -8.84 5.23
C GLU A 21 -12.81 -7.75 4.15
N ILE A 22 -12.46 -6.52 4.53
CA ILE A 22 -12.37 -5.39 3.60
C ILE A 22 -11.19 -5.59 2.63
N ILE A 23 -10.08 -6.13 3.11
CA ILE A 23 -8.89 -6.42 2.30
C ILE A 23 -9.20 -7.49 1.27
N ILE A 24 -9.83 -8.60 1.68
CA ILE A 24 -10.23 -9.71 0.78
C ILE A 24 -11.20 -9.20 -0.29
N ALA A 25 -12.20 -8.40 0.10
CA ALA A 25 -13.14 -7.81 -0.84
C ALA A 25 -12.45 -6.90 -1.89
N ALA A 26 -11.53 -6.03 -1.45
CA ALA A 26 -10.78 -5.17 -2.36
C ALA A 26 -9.83 -5.97 -3.26
N ALA A 27 -9.18 -7.01 -2.71
CA ALA A 27 -8.32 -7.93 -3.46
C ALA A 27 -9.09 -8.60 -4.60
N SER A 28 -10.31 -9.08 -4.33
CA SER A 28 -11.17 -9.69 -5.32
C SER A 28 -11.61 -8.69 -6.41
N ILE A 29 -12.02 -7.47 -6.02
CA ILE A 29 -12.48 -6.44 -6.97
C ILE A 29 -11.38 -6.02 -7.94
N TYR A 30 -10.16 -5.86 -7.44
CA TYR A 30 -9.03 -5.37 -8.23
C TYR A 30 -8.07 -6.47 -8.71
N GLU A 31 -8.39 -7.74 -8.48
CA GLU A 31 -7.54 -8.89 -8.85
C GLU A 31 -6.10 -8.70 -8.36
N MET A 32 -5.96 -8.45 -7.06
CA MET A 32 -4.67 -8.25 -6.39
C MET A 32 -4.45 -9.28 -5.28
N ASP A 33 -3.19 -9.52 -4.98
CA ASP A 33 -2.77 -10.34 -3.85
C ASP A 33 -3.21 -9.70 -2.52
N PRO A 34 -4.11 -10.32 -1.74
CA PRO A 34 -4.56 -9.77 -0.45
C PRO A 34 -3.42 -9.64 0.56
N ALA A 35 -2.40 -10.52 0.51
CA ALA A 35 -1.23 -10.43 1.36
C ALA A 35 -0.41 -9.16 1.08
N LEU A 36 -0.33 -8.73 -0.18
CA LEU A 36 0.33 -7.47 -0.55
C LEU A 36 -0.44 -6.27 -0.02
N ILE A 37 -1.77 -6.23 -0.20
CA ILE A 37 -2.62 -5.13 0.30
C ILE A 37 -2.48 -5.02 1.82
N LYS A 38 -2.57 -6.15 2.53
CA LYS A 38 -2.41 -6.22 3.99
C LYS A 38 -1.05 -5.71 4.46
N ALA A 39 0.01 -6.07 3.73
CA ALA A 39 1.37 -5.60 4.04
C ALA A 39 1.53 -4.09 3.84
N VAL A 40 0.90 -3.52 2.82
CA VAL A 40 0.87 -2.06 2.60
C VAL A 40 0.12 -1.36 3.73
N ILE A 41 -1.08 -1.81 4.11
CA ILE A 41 -1.85 -1.25 5.23
C ILE A 41 -1.04 -1.29 6.54
N TRP A 42 -0.37 -2.42 6.80
CA TRP A 42 0.53 -2.53 7.95
C TRP A 42 1.64 -1.48 7.91
N ARG A 43 2.21 -1.24 6.76
CA ARG A 43 3.32 -0.27 6.60
C ARG A 43 2.85 1.17 6.73
N GLU A 44 1.69 1.51 6.16
CA GLU A 44 1.15 2.86 6.11
C GLU A 44 0.55 3.33 7.44
N SER A 45 -0.26 2.51 8.07
CA SER A 45 -1.06 2.95 9.23
C SER A 45 -1.01 2.04 10.45
N ARG A 46 -0.38 0.87 10.38
CA ARG A 46 -0.52 -0.17 11.40
C ARG A 46 -2.00 -0.53 11.67
N PHE A 47 -2.78 -0.60 10.61
CA PHE A 47 -4.23 -0.85 10.66
C PHE A 47 -5.05 0.22 11.38
N ASN A 48 -4.52 1.43 11.55
CA ASN A 48 -5.27 2.55 12.12
C ASN A 48 -6.11 3.26 11.02
N PRO A 49 -7.44 3.12 11.01
CA PRO A 49 -8.28 3.75 9.99
C PRO A 49 -8.33 5.29 10.11
N ASN A 50 -7.99 5.83 11.27
CA ASN A 50 -7.98 7.26 11.54
C ASN A 50 -6.58 7.89 11.36
N ALA A 51 -5.62 7.17 10.79
CA ALA A 51 -4.29 7.70 10.57
C ALA A 51 -4.33 8.93 9.64
N ARG A 52 -3.55 9.95 10.00
CA ARG A 52 -3.38 11.18 9.23
C ARG A 52 -1.89 11.47 9.06
N GLY A 53 -1.44 11.52 7.82
CA GLY A 53 -0.07 11.85 7.46
C GLY A 53 0.17 13.36 7.41
N VAL A 54 1.44 13.75 7.47
CA VAL A 54 1.86 15.18 7.49
C VAL A 54 1.61 15.91 6.19
N ALA A 55 1.50 15.20 5.06
CA ALA A 55 1.20 15.78 3.75
C ALA A 55 -0.28 15.59 3.36
N GLY A 56 -1.15 15.33 4.35
CA GLY A 56 -2.58 15.19 4.17
C GLY A 56 -3.03 13.80 3.75
N GLU A 57 -2.20 12.78 3.95
CA GLU A 57 -2.57 11.39 3.73
C GLU A 57 -3.63 10.94 4.74
N LEU A 58 -4.61 10.12 4.31
CA LEU A 58 -5.69 9.63 5.15
C LEU A 58 -5.81 8.11 5.18
N GLY A 59 -6.10 7.62 6.37
CA GLY A 59 -6.63 6.29 6.66
C GLY A 59 -5.64 5.14 6.51
N LEU A 60 -6.19 3.94 6.34
CA LEU A 60 -5.46 2.66 6.36
C LEU A 60 -4.29 2.58 5.37
N MET A 61 -4.48 3.11 4.16
CA MET A 61 -3.50 3.07 3.07
C MET A 61 -2.87 4.44 2.80
N GLN A 62 -3.08 5.43 3.65
CA GLN A 62 -2.49 6.77 3.59
C GLN A 62 -2.62 7.43 2.21
N ILE A 63 -3.87 7.58 1.74
CA ILE A 63 -4.18 8.09 0.41
C ILE A 63 -4.27 9.60 0.42
N ARG A 64 -3.56 10.24 -0.52
CA ARG A 64 -3.60 11.70 -0.74
C ARG A 64 -4.79 12.10 -1.60
N ASP A 65 -5.22 13.34 -1.46
CA ASP A 65 -6.38 13.91 -2.15
C ASP A 65 -6.35 13.68 -3.67
N VAL A 66 -5.22 13.87 -4.31
CA VAL A 66 -5.07 13.69 -5.78
C VAL A 66 -5.39 12.24 -6.18
N ALA A 67 -4.84 11.25 -5.48
CA ALA A 67 -5.08 9.83 -5.76
C ALA A 67 -6.52 9.42 -5.44
N ALA A 68 -7.08 9.98 -4.36
CA ALA A 68 -8.46 9.77 -3.94
C ALA A 68 -9.47 10.25 -4.99
N ASN A 69 -9.29 11.47 -5.50
CA ASN A 69 -10.14 12.05 -6.53
C ASN A 69 -10.03 11.29 -7.86
N GLU A 70 -8.83 10.82 -8.20
CA GLU A 70 -8.63 10.00 -9.39
C GLU A 70 -9.38 8.66 -9.30
N TRP A 71 -9.30 8.00 -8.15
CA TRP A 71 -10.09 6.80 -7.88
C TRP A 71 -11.59 7.07 -7.94
N ALA A 72 -12.08 8.09 -7.25
CA ALA A 72 -13.50 8.43 -7.22
C ALA A 72 -14.05 8.69 -8.62
N LYS A 73 -13.29 9.41 -9.47
CA LYS A 73 -13.63 9.62 -10.87
C LYS A 73 -13.69 8.30 -11.66
N SER A 74 -12.71 7.43 -11.47
CA SER A 74 -12.65 6.10 -12.10
C SER A 74 -13.82 5.20 -11.69
N ALA A 75 -14.26 5.31 -10.43
CA ALA A 75 -15.37 4.55 -9.86
C ALA A 75 -16.76 5.19 -10.13
N GLY A 76 -16.83 6.33 -10.82
CA GLY A 76 -18.09 7.04 -11.10
C GLY A 76 -18.74 7.63 -9.85
N ILE A 77 -17.97 7.88 -8.78
CA ILE A 77 -18.48 8.44 -7.53
C ILE A 77 -18.62 9.94 -7.67
N THR A 78 -19.85 10.42 -7.62
CA THR A 78 -20.18 11.84 -7.58
C THR A 78 -20.17 12.38 -6.15
N ASN A 79 -19.88 13.67 -5.96
CA ASN A 79 -19.83 14.33 -4.65
C ASN A 79 -18.83 13.69 -3.67
N PHE A 80 -17.69 13.23 -4.20
CA PHE A 80 -16.60 12.69 -3.38
C PHE A 80 -15.83 13.84 -2.72
N HIS A 81 -15.51 13.63 -1.44
CA HIS A 81 -14.62 14.48 -0.65
C HIS A 81 -13.51 13.62 -0.06
N HIS A 82 -12.29 14.15 0.02
CA HIS A 82 -11.14 13.40 0.54
C HIS A 82 -11.39 12.80 1.93
N GLU A 83 -12.09 13.53 2.82
CA GLU A 83 -12.46 13.05 4.15
C GLU A 83 -13.35 11.78 4.13
N ASN A 84 -13.98 11.43 3.01
CA ASN A 84 -14.69 10.15 2.89
C ASN A 84 -13.75 8.95 3.03
N LEU A 85 -12.43 9.15 2.86
CA LEU A 85 -11.42 8.10 3.05
C LEU A 85 -11.09 7.77 4.52
N ILE A 86 -11.70 8.42 5.49
CA ILE A 86 -11.71 7.95 6.88
C ILE A 86 -12.56 6.66 7.00
N ASN A 87 -13.52 6.46 6.10
CA ASN A 87 -14.19 5.18 5.98
C ASN A 87 -13.21 4.11 5.49
N ALA A 88 -12.99 3.06 6.29
CA ALA A 88 -12.03 2.00 6.05
C ALA A 88 -12.23 1.32 4.68
N LYS A 89 -13.48 1.00 4.31
CA LYS A 89 -13.80 0.34 3.04
C LYS A 89 -13.43 1.23 1.84
N SER A 90 -13.84 2.50 1.85
CA SER A 90 -13.51 3.45 0.79
C SER A 90 -12.01 3.66 0.68
N ASN A 91 -11.30 3.71 1.82
CA ASN A 91 -9.86 3.87 1.87
C ASN A 91 -9.12 2.68 1.23
N VAL A 92 -9.47 1.45 1.63
CA VAL A 92 -8.83 0.24 1.08
C VAL A 92 -9.15 0.08 -0.40
N LEU A 93 -10.38 0.39 -0.85
CA LEU A 93 -10.71 0.36 -2.28
C LEU A 93 -9.88 1.38 -3.07
N ALA A 94 -9.81 2.64 -2.63
CA ALA A 94 -9.02 3.68 -3.28
C ALA A 94 -7.52 3.34 -3.32
N GLY A 95 -6.98 2.88 -2.19
CA GLY A 95 -5.57 2.53 -2.06
C GLY A 95 -5.18 1.32 -2.90
N THR A 96 -6.01 0.29 -2.92
CA THR A 96 -5.79 -0.91 -3.74
C THR A 96 -5.84 -0.57 -5.22
N TRP A 97 -6.82 0.22 -5.66
CA TRP A 97 -6.90 0.71 -7.04
C TRP A 97 -5.64 1.49 -7.45
N TYR A 98 -5.17 2.40 -6.60
CA TYR A 98 -3.98 3.21 -6.89
C TYR A 98 -2.71 2.37 -6.94
N LEU A 99 -2.58 1.41 -6.01
CA LEU A 99 -1.47 0.45 -6.01
C LEU A 99 -1.49 -0.44 -7.25
N LYS A 100 -2.65 -0.98 -7.64
CA LYS A 100 -2.81 -1.76 -8.89
C LYS A 100 -2.39 -0.95 -10.09
N LYS A 101 -2.84 0.30 -10.17
CA LYS A 101 -2.49 1.23 -11.26
C LYS A 101 -0.99 1.47 -11.34
N ALA A 102 -0.33 1.69 -10.20
CA ALA A 102 1.13 1.85 -10.13
C ALA A 102 1.86 0.60 -10.62
N ILE A 103 1.50 -0.59 -10.12
CA ILE A 103 2.10 -1.86 -10.52
C ILE A 103 1.88 -2.16 -12.01
N SER A 104 0.69 -1.86 -12.54
CA SER A 104 0.34 -2.15 -13.94
C SER A 104 1.19 -1.40 -14.96
N ARG A 105 1.81 -0.28 -14.58
CA ARG A 105 2.72 0.47 -15.46
C ARG A 105 4.07 -0.21 -15.67
N HIS A 106 4.41 -1.16 -14.81
CA HIS A 106 5.74 -1.79 -14.76
C HIS A 106 5.73 -3.28 -15.13
N GLN A 107 4.69 -3.75 -15.86
CA GLN A 107 4.54 -5.16 -16.24
C GLN A 107 5.68 -5.68 -17.16
N HIS A 108 6.49 -4.79 -17.70
CA HIS A 108 7.66 -5.11 -18.52
C HIS A 108 8.92 -5.41 -17.70
N THR A 109 8.87 -5.29 -16.37
CA THR A 109 9.99 -5.51 -15.45
C THR A 109 9.94 -6.92 -14.84
N ASP A 110 11.05 -7.37 -14.26
CA ASP A 110 11.17 -8.67 -13.59
C ASP A 110 10.36 -8.77 -12.29
N ASP A 111 10.12 -7.64 -11.57
CA ASP A 111 9.28 -7.56 -10.37
C ASP A 111 8.47 -6.25 -10.37
N PRO A 112 7.32 -6.20 -11.09
CA PRO A 112 6.46 -5.01 -11.16
C PRO A 112 6.04 -4.46 -9.81
N VAL A 113 5.99 -5.32 -8.77
CA VAL A 113 5.59 -4.91 -7.42
C VAL A 113 6.62 -3.96 -6.80
N VAL A 114 7.91 -4.19 -7.03
CA VAL A 114 9.00 -3.33 -6.54
C VAL A 114 8.83 -1.90 -7.06
N TYR A 115 8.63 -1.76 -8.36
CA TYR A 115 8.46 -0.45 -9.01
C TYR A 115 7.15 0.22 -8.61
N GLY A 116 6.05 -0.56 -8.55
CA GLY A 116 4.76 -0.06 -8.10
C GLY A 116 4.76 0.45 -6.66
N LEU A 117 5.46 -0.24 -5.75
CA LEU A 117 5.65 0.20 -4.36
C LEU A 117 6.50 1.48 -4.27
N ALA A 118 7.55 1.59 -5.10
CA ALA A 118 8.34 2.80 -5.19
C ALA A 118 7.50 3.98 -5.68
N GLU A 119 6.67 3.77 -6.71
CA GLU A 119 5.76 4.79 -7.25
C GLU A 119 4.71 5.21 -6.22
N TYR A 120 4.14 4.26 -5.50
CA TYR A 120 3.16 4.50 -4.44
C TYR A 120 3.72 5.41 -3.35
N ASN A 121 4.93 5.13 -2.88
CA ASN A 121 5.58 5.83 -1.77
C ASN A 121 6.24 7.15 -2.18
N ALA A 122 7.02 7.14 -3.27
CA ALA A 122 7.84 8.28 -3.68
C ALA A 122 7.25 9.09 -4.83
N GLY A 123 6.21 8.58 -5.49
CA GLY A 123 5.60 9.18 -6.65
C GLY A 123 6.31 8.86 -7.97
N ARG A 124 5.53 8.89 -9.05
CA ARG A 124 5.98 8.50 -10.40
C ARG A 124 7.19 9.29 -10.91
N SER A 125 7.25 10.58 -10.62
CA SER A 125 8.35 11.43 -11.11
C SER A 125 9.71 10.98 -10.60
N ASN A 126 9.78 10.48 -9.36
CA ASN A 126 11.02 9.94 -8.80
C ASN A 126 11.35 8.58 -9.38
N VAL A 127 10.36 7.69 -9.55
CA VAL A 127 10.56 6.39 -10.21
C VAL A 127 11.14 6.57 -11.61
N LEU A 128 10.64 7.52 -12.40
CA LEU A 128 11.15 7.80 -13.75
C LEU A 128 12.59 8.30 -13.75
N LYS A 129 13.07 8.97 -12.70
CA LYS A 129 14.49 9.36 -12.56
C LYS A 129 15.38 8.17 -12.25
N TRP A 130 14.91 7.22 -11.45
CA TRP A 130 15.66 6.03 -11.04
C TRP A 130 15.61 4.88 -12.06
N ASN A 131 14.63 4.94 -12.96
CA ASN A 131 14.33 3.89 -13.93
C ASN A 131 15.13 4.09 -15.23
N SER A 132 16.44 3.93 -15.17
CA SER A 132 17.35 4.11 -16.30
C SER A 132 18.28 2.90 -16.46
N GLU A 133 18.77 2.68 -17.68
CA GLU A 133 19.68 1.59 -18.01
C GLU A 133 19.15 0.23 -17.53
N ASP A 134 19.97 -0.54 -16.82
CA ASP A 134 19.62 -1.85 -16.26
C ASP A 134 18.47 -1.78 -15.26
N ALA A 135 18.39 -0.68 -14.49
CA ALA A 135 17.30 -0.42 -13.57
C ALA A 135 15.91 -0.27 -14.24
N ALA A 136 15.86 -0.16 -15.56
CA ALA A 136 14.59 -0.07 -16.29
C ALA A 136 13.79 -1.38 -16.27
N THR A 137 14.45 -2.51 -16.10
CA THR A 137 13.80 -3.83 -16.14
C THR A 137 14.24 -4.76 -15.01
N ASN A 138 15.36 -4.48 -14.35
CA ASN A 138 15.95 -5.27 -13.26
C ASN A 138 15.65 -4.63 -11.91
N SER A 139 14.83 -5.28 -11.09
CA SER A 139 14.38 -4.75 -9.80
C SER A 139 15.50 -4.62 -8.76
N ALA A 140 16.54 -5.45 -8.81
CA ALA A 140 17.69 -5.33 -7.91
C ALA A 140 18.47 -4.06 -8.22
N SER A 141 18.82 -3.83 -9.50
CA SER A 141 19.47 -2.60 -9.97
C SER A 141 18.60 -1.37 -9.70
N PHE A 142 17.27 -1.49 -9.88
CA PHE A 142 16.35 -0.41 -9.56
C PHE A 142 16.36 -0.04 -8.07
N ILE A 143 16.33 -1.03 -7.15
CA ILE A 143 16.43 -0.78 -5.72
C ILE A 143 17.74 -0.06 -5.36
N GLU A 144 18.86 -0.42 -6.01
CA GLU A 144 20.13 0.27 -5.81
C GLU A 144 20.09 1.72 -6.28
N ALA A 145 19.44 1.99 -7.43
CA ALA A 145 19.30 3.31 -8.01
C ALA A 145 18.38 4.26 -7.22
N ILE A 146 17.49 3.75 -6.36
CA ILE A 146 16.61 4.60 -5.52
C ILE A 146 17.46 5.49 -4.62
N GLU A 147 17.32 6.80 -4.76
CA GLU A 147 18.05 7.80 -3.96
C GLU A 147 17.51 7.97 -2.53
N PHE A 148 16.24 7.57 -2.27
CA PHE A 148 15.60 7.75 -0.98
C PHE A 148 15.69 6.48 -0.11
N PRO A 149 16.51 6.48 0.96
CA PRO A 149 16.61 5.33 1.86
C PRO A 149 15.27 4.92 2.48
N THR A 150 14.37 5.88 2.71
CA THR A 150 13.02 5.64 3.21
C THR A 150 12.19 4.80 2.26
N THR A 151 12.30 5.04 0.95
CA THR A 151 11.60 4.26 -0.09
C THR A 151 12.19 2.86 -0.25
N LYS A 152 13.53 2.71 -0.18
CA LYS A 152 14.17 1.38 -0.13
C LYS A 152 13.63 0.55 1.04
N ASN A 153 13.64 1.14 2.23
CA ASN A 153 13.14 0.49 3.45
C ASN A 153 11.63 0.18 3.38
N TYR A 154 10.85 1.05 2.72
CA TYR A 154 9.43 0.83 2.47
C TYR A 154 9.20 -0.46 1.68
N ILE A 155 9.87 -0.60 0.52
CA ILE A 155 9.76 -1.78 -0.34
C ILE A 155 10.18 -3.05 0.40
N ILE A 156 11.35 -3.04 1.04
CA ILE A 156 11.90 -4.20 1.74
C ILE A 156 10.96 -4.63 2.87
N SER A 157 10.44 -3.68 3.66
CA SER A 157 9.56 -3.98 4.79
C SER A 157 8.22 -4.59 4.34
N ILE A 158 7.66 -4.11 3.22
CA ILE A 158 6.42 -4.64 2.66
C ILE A 158 6.64 -6.03 2.08
N LYS A 159 7.70 -6.26 1.31
CA LYS A 159 8.03 -7.61 0.78
C LYS A 159 8.18 -8.63 1.92
N LYS A 160 8.90 -8.27 2.97
CA LYS A 160 9.06 -9.13 4.16
C LYS A 160 7.72 -9.38 4.87
N ARG A 161 6.87 -8.35 4.99
CA ARG A 161 5.57 -8.49 5.66
C ARG A 161 4.57 -9.28 4.79
N ARG A 162 4.58 -9.10 3.47
CA ARG A 162 3.80 -9.90 2.52
C ARG A 162 4.10 -11.39 2.66
N GLU A 163 5.37 -11.76 2.79
CA GLU A 163 5.76 -13.15 2.99
C GLU A 163 5.19 -13.71 4.30
N LYS A 164 5.15 -12.91 5.37
CA LYS A 164 4.48 -13.30 6.63
C LYS A 164 2.98 -13.55 6.44
N TYR A 165 2.35 -12.86 5.49
CA TYR A 165 0.91 -12.96 5.19
C TYR A 165 0.59 -13.90 4.01
N ARG A 166 1.54 -14.67 3.48
CA ARG A 166 1.39 -15.49 2.26
C ARG A 166 0.18 -16.43 2.27
N ASP A 167 -0.24 -16.90 3.45
CA ASP A 167 -1.39 -17.80 3.62
C ASP A 167 -2.71 -17.05 3.83
N PHE A 168 -2.67 -15.73 3.82
CA PHE A 168 -3.85 -14.86 3.90
C PHE A 168 -4.52 -14.77 2.53
N LYS A 169 -5.75 -15.34 2.43
CA LYS A 169 -6.52 -15.44 1.19
C LYS A 169 -7.96 -15.00 1.40
#